data_b1862c9b152aa13915c1518f045a184a
#
_entry.id   b1862c9b152aa13915c1518f045a184a
#
_cell.length_a   1.000
_cell.length_b   1.000
_cell.length_c   1.000
_cell.angle_alpha   90.00
_cell.angle_beta   90.00
_cell.angle_gamma   90.00
#
_symmetry.space_group_name_H-M   'P 1'
#
loop_
_entity.id
_entity.type
_entity.pdbx_description
1 polymer ?
#
loop_
_entity_poly.entity_id
_entity_poly.type
_entity_poly.pdbx_seq_one_letter_code
_entity_poly.pdbx_strand_id
1 'polypeptide(L)'
;MEHGGRGLHVQVFFGESDHVGHTPRYEALLQYLRKEGAAGATVMRGVAGFGANSRIHTAAILRLSLDLPMVLHWIDSPGRVERLLPGLKELAGSGIVTVSEVRILTHGEGRLAHLLDEEGETGEAGTAGKG
;
A
#
# COMPACT_ATOMS: atom_id res chain seq x y z
N MET A 1 5.56 13.84 -21.51
CA MET A 1 5.51 13.57 -21.33
C MET A 1 5.69 13.26 -20.81
N GLU A 2 5.65 13.36 -20.55
CA GLU A 2 5.74 13.02 -20.21
C GLU A 2 5.55 12.40 -19.77
N HIS A 3 5.57 12.35 -19.66
CA HIS A 3 5.34 11.60 -19.36
C HIS A 3 5.25 11.04 -18.20
N GLY A 4 5.52 10.81 -17.57
CA GLY A 4 5.15 10.08 -16.38
C GLY A 4 4.07 10.79 -15.66
N GLY A 5 3.23 10.06 -14.97
CA GLY A 5 2.15 10.68 -14.24
C GLY A 5 2.48 10.83 -12.78
N ARG A 6 1.70 11.66 -12.11
CA ARG A 6 1.81 11.82 -10.69
C ARG A 6 1.12 10.65 -10.01
N GLY A 7 1.74 10.11 -9.00
CA GLY A 7 1.17 9.05 -8.21
C GLY A 7 1.43 9.27 -6.74
N LEU A 8 0.79 8.46 -5.91
CA LEU A 8 1.05 8.47 -4.49
C LEU A 8 1.50 7.08 -4.07
N HIS A 9 2.48 7.06 -3.19
CA HIS A 9 3.00 5.80 -2.64
C HIS A 9 2.61 5.76 -1.17
N VAL A 10 1.77 4.81 -0.83
CA VAL A 10 1.30 4.63 0.52
C VAL A 10 2.06 3.47 1.12
N GLN A 11 2.54 3.64 2.33
CA GLN A 11 3.18 2.55 3.06
C GLN A 11 2.48 2.38 4.38
N VAL A 12 2.29 1.14 4.78
CA VAL A 12 1.70 0.82 6.08
C VAL A 12 2.68 -0.09 6.79
N PHE A 13 3.09 0.33 8.00
CA PHE A 13 4.04 -0.43 8.80
C PHE A 13 3.28 -1.07 9.96
N PHE A 14 3.42 -2.38 10.11
CA PHE A 14 2.70 -3.10 11.15
C PHE A 14 3.47 -4.38 11.50
N GLY A 15 2.97 -5.18 12.41
CA GLY A 15 3.63 -6.40 12.80
C GLY A 15 3.00 -7.62 12.15
N GLU A 16 3.78 -8.64 11.94
CA GLU A 16 3.29 -9.83 11.30
C GLU A 16 2.17 -10.49 12.08
N SER A 17 2.22 -10.42 13.40
CA SER A 17 1.20 -11.06 14.20
C SER A 17 -0.02 -10.19 14.44
N ASP A 18 -0.07 -8.98 13.87
CA ASP A 18 -1.23 -8.13 14.05
C ASP A 18 -2.42 -8.69 13.32
N HIS A 19 -3.60 -8.54 13.93
CA HIS A 19 -4.83 -9.05 13.36
C HIS A 19 -5.91 -7.99 13.31
N VAL A 20 -6.85 -8.19 12.41
CA VAL A 20 -8.08 -7.42 12.36
C VAL A 20 -9.15 -8.48 12.59
N GLY A 21 -9.70 -8.53 13.80
CA GLY A 21 -10.56 -9.63 14.16
C GLY A 21 -9.77 -10.93 14.14
N HIS A 22 -10.20 -11.88 13.35
CA HIS A 22 -9.50 -13.17 13.24
C HIS A 22 -8.62 -13.24 12.01
N THR A 23 -8.50 -12.16 11.27
CA THR A 23 -7.74 -12.17 10.02
C THR A 23 -6.41 -11.47 10.25
N PRO A 24 -5.30 -12.03 9.79
CA PRO A 24 -4.02 -11.32 9.87
C PRO A 24 -4.15 -9.95 9.19
N ARG A 25 -3.53 -8.93 9.81
CA ARG A 25 -3.70 -7.58 9.28
C ARG A 25 -3.21 -7.47 7.85
N TYR A 26 -2.11 -8.15 7.50
CA TYR A 26 -1.61 -8.02 6.15
C TYR A 26 -2.63 -8.54 5.14
N GLU A 27 -3.34 -9.60 5.51
CA GLU A 27 -4.31 -10.16 4.61
C GLU A 27 -5.53 -9.25 4.52
N ALA A 28 -5.97 -8.69 5.64
CA ALA A 28 -7.11 -7.79 5.63
C ALA A 28 -6.83 -6.56 4.77
N LEU A 29 -5.61 -6.02 4.87
CA LEU A 29 -5.25 -4.86 4.07
C LEU A 29 -5.24 -5.19 2.58
N LEU A 30 -4.66 -6.33 2.21
CA LEU A 30 -4.61 -6.71 0.81
C LEU A 30 -6.00 -7.00 0.26
N GLN A 31 -6.85 -7.67 1.05
CA GLN A 31 -8.20 -7.96 0.59
C GLN A 31 -9.00 -6.68 0.39
N TYR A 32 -8.84 -5.73 1.30
CA TYR A 32 -9.53 -4.46 1.17
C TYR A 32 -9.14 -3.73 -0.10
N LEU A 33 -7.83 -3.59 -0.32
CA LEU A 33 -7.36 -2.87 -1.49
C LEU A 33 -7.79 -3.55 -2.78
N ARG A 34 -7.73 -4.87 -2.82
CA ARG A 34 -8.10 -5.59 -4.00
C ARG A 34 -9.60 -5.44 -4.28
N LYS A 35 -10.40 -5.56 -3.24
CA LYS A 35 -11.84 -5.48 -3.41
C LYS A 35 -12.26 -4.09 -3.87
N GLU A 36 -11.58 -3.06 -3.37
CA GLU A 36 -11.94 -1.69 -3.68
C GLU A 36 -11.31 -1.19 -4.97
N GLY A 37 -10.59 -2.03 -5.67
CA GLY A 37 -10.10 -1.66 -6.99
C GLY A 37 -8.76 -0.98 -7.04
N ALA A 38 -7.94 -1.14 -6.01
CA ALA A 38 -6.59 -0.58 -6.06
C ALA A 38 -5.82 -1.20 -7.21
N ALA A 39 -4.88 -0.45 -7.76
CA ALA A 39 -4.12 -0.92 -8.90
C ALA A 39 -3.23 -2.10 -8.56
N GLY A 40 -2.70 -2.14 -7.37
CA GLY A 40 -1.87 -3.25 -6.93
C GLY A 40 -1.29 -2.93 -5.58
N ALA A 41 -0.82 -3.93 -4.87
CA ALA A 41 -0.21 -3.74 -3.57
C ALA A 41 0.72 -4.89 -3.30
N THR A 42 1.75 -4.64 -2.51
CA THR A 42 2.73 -5.66 -2.17
C THR A 42 3.01 -5.58 -0.68
N VAL A 43 3.08 -6.73 -0.03
CA VAL A 43 3.47 -6.78 1.38
C VAL A 43 4.85 -7.42 1.44
N MET A 44 5.74 -6.79 2.18
CA MET A 44 7.08 -7.29 2.39
C MET A 44 7.29 -7.52 3.87
N ARG A 45 8.03 -8.56 4.20
CA ARG A 45 8.37 -8.87 5.57
C ARG A 45 9.79 -8.43 5.82
N GLY A 46 10.00 -7.68 6.89
CA GLY A 46 11.33 -7.28 7.26
C GLY A 46 12.07 -8.42 7.90
N VAL A 47 13.38 -8.40 7.81
CA VAL A 47 14.19 -9.45 8.44
C VAL A 47 14.49 -9.12 9.88
N ALA A 48 14.31 -7.88 10.28
CA ALA A 48 14.55 -7.43 11.67
C ALA A 48 13.95 -6.06 11.85
N GLY A 49 13.59 -5.71 13.05
CA GLY A 49 13.09 -4.38 13.33
C GLY A 49 12.29 -4.35 14.61
N PHE A 50 11.87 -3.16 14.99
CA PHE A 50 11.00 -3.00 16.14
C PHE A 50 10.15 -1.75 15.94
N GLY A 51 9.04 -1.70 16.64
CA GLY A 51 8.17 -0.54 16.62
C GLY A 51 7.78 -0.15 18.03
N ALA A 52 6.89 0.82 18.13
CA ALA A 52 6.51 1.37 19.42
C ALA A 52 5.98 0.31 20.38
N ASN A 53 5.20 -0.62 19.86
CA ASN A 53 4.58 -1.62 20.71
C ASN A 53 5.19 -3.00 20.56
N SER A 54 6.38 -3.10 19.98
CA SER A 54 6.98 -4.40 19.80
C SER A 54 8.32 -4.45 20.51
N ARG A 55 8.76 -5.65 20.79
CA ARG A 55 10.03 -5.82 21.44
C ARG A 55 11.11 -5.83 20.41
N ILE A 56 12.33 -5.52 20.87
CA ILE A 56 13.48 -5.62 20.03
C ILE A 56 13.83 -7.10 19.96
N HIS A 57 14.00 -7.61 18.74
CA HIS A 57 14.27 -9.01 18.56
C HIS A 57 15.73 -9.20 18.16
N THR A 58 16.42 -10.08 18.86
CA THR A 58 17.76 -10.48 18.46
C THR A 58 17.60 -11.52 17.36
N ALA A 59 18.69 -11.84 16.71
CA ALA A 59 18.63 -12.84 15.65
C ALA A 59 18.08 -14.15 16.17
N ALA A 60 18.45 -14.55 17.38
CA ALA A 60 17.98 -15.80 17.92
C ALA A 60 16.49 -15.76 18.17
N ILE A 61 15.98 -14.63 18.65
CA ILE A 61 14.57 -14.47 18.90
C ILE A 61 13.81 -14.44 17.60
N LEU A 62 14.38 -13.79 16.58
CA LEU A 62 13.69 -13.69 15.31
C LEU A 62 13.39 -15.05 14.72
N ARG A 63 14.29 -15.99 14.90
CA ARG A 63 14.03 -17.32 14.34
C ARG A 63 12.83 -17.96 14.99
N LEU A 64 12.55 -17.60 16.25
CA LEU A 64 11.44 -18.18 16.97
C LEU A 64 10.20 -17.30 16.97
N SER A 65 10.34 -16.05 16.58
CA SER A 65 9.24 -15.11 16.63
C SER A 65 8.53 -15.05 15.30
N LEU A 66 7.23 -14.98 15.35
CA LEU A 66 6.44 -14.77 14.15
C LEU A 66 6.00 -13.33 14.03
N ASP A 67 6.56 -12.46 14.88
CA ASP A 67 6.14 -11.06 14.88
C ASP A 67 7.22 -10.20 14.25
N LEU A 68 7.44 -10.39 12.98
CA LEU A 68 8.39 -9.60 12.25
C LEU A 68 7.72 -8.34 11.71
N PRO A 69 8.50 -7.29 11.45
CA PRO A 69 7.91 -6.10 10.87
C PRO A 69 7.44 -6.35 9.45
N MET A 70 6.31 -5.77 9.12
CA MET A 70 5.73 -5.91 7.81
C MET A 70 5.51 -4.54 7.22
N VAL A 71 5.65 -4.41 5.91
CA VAL A 71 5.39 -3.16 5.23
C VAL A 71 4.52 -3.45 4.02
N LEU A 72 3.41 -2.76 3.93
CA LEU A 72 2.58 -2.82 2.74
C LEU A 72 2.93 -1.62 1.87
N HIS A 73 3.11 -1.85 0.59
CA HIS A 73 3.38 -0.80 -0.39
C HIS A 73 2.23 -0.76 -1.38
N TRP A 74 1.73 0.45 -1.63
CA TRP A 74 0.63 0.64 -2.55
C TRP A 74 0.87 1.93 -3.32
N ILE A 75 1.00 1.83 -4.64
CA ILE A 75 1.19 3.00 -5.48
C ILE A 75 -0.02 3.10 -6.39
N ASP A 76 -0.62 4.28 -6.45
CA ASP A 76 -1.85 4.44 -7.21
C ASP A 76 -2.03 5.91 -7.56
N SER A 77 -3.10 6.20 -8.29
CA SER A 77 -3.41 7.56 -8.64
C SER A 77 -3.82 8.33 -7.40
N PRO A 78 -3.59 9.65 -7.39
CA PRO A 78 -3.97 10.44 -6.21
C PRO A 78 -5.46 10.32 -5.87
N GLY A 79 -6.32 10.29 -6.88
CA GLY A 79 -7.74 10.22 -6.59
C GLY A 79 -8.14 8.91 -5.96
N ARG A 80 -7.56 7.80 -6.43
CA ARG A 80 -7.90 6.52 -5.85
C ARG A 80 -7.37 6.39 -4.44
N VAL A 81 -6.14 6.89 -4.21
CA VAL A 81 -5.59 6.86 -2.86
C VAL A 81 -6.47 7.67 -1.92
N GLU A 82 -6.87 8.87 -2.34
CA GLU A 82 -7.68 9.70 -1.49
C GLU A 82 -9.00 9.01 -1.13
N ARG A 83 -9.57 8.31 -2.10
CA ARG A 83 -10.84 7.67 -1.86
C ARG A 83 -10.72 6.46 -0.93
N LEU A 84 -9.65 5.69 -1.05
CA LEU A 84 -9.51 4.47 -0.27
C LEU A 84 -8.76 4.64 1.04
N LEU A 85 -8.07 5.76 1.21
CA LEU A 85 -7.23 5.94 2.37
C LEU A 85 -7.95 5.87 3.70
N PRO A 86 -9.17 6.44 3.85
CA PRO A 86 -9.84 6.34 5.15
C PRO A 86 -10.08 4.90 5.60
N GLY A 87 -10.51 4.04 4.69
CA GLY A 87 -10.72 2.64 5.05
C GLY A 87 -9.41 1.93 5.36
N LEU A 88 -8.38 2.26 4.61
CA LEU A 88 -7.08 1.67 4.86
C LEU A 88 -6.57 2.07 6.24
N LYS A 89 -6.72 3.34 6.59
CA LYS A 89 -6.26 3.81 7.90
C LYS A 89 -6.97 3.07 9.02
N GLU A 90 -8.24 2.81 8.84
CA GLU A 90 -8.97 2.10 9.87
C GLU A 90 -8.45 0.68 10.03
N LEU A 91 -8.18 0.00 8.93
CA LEU A 91 -7.66 -1.35 8.99
C LEU A 91 -6.23 -1.39 9.49
N ALA A 92 -5.48 -0.31 9.30
CA ALA A 92 -4.11 -0.27 9.77
C ALA A 92 -4.02 -0.23 11.28
N GLY A 93 -5.08 0.19 11.95
CA GLY A 93 -5.10 0.18 13.40
C GLY A 93 -3.98 1.02 13.98
N SER A 94 -3.14 0.43 14.80
CA SER A 94 -2.05 1.14 15.42
C SER A 94 -0.81 1.21 14.53
N GLY A 95 -0.91 0.73 13.30
CA GLY A 95 0.23 0.82 12.39
C GLY A 95 0.47 2.24 11.92
N ILE A 96 1.61 2.43 11.30
CA ILE A 96 1.97 3.74 10.80
C ILE A 96 1.64 3.77 9.31
N VAL A 97 0.92 4.81 8.88
CA VAL A 97 0.57 4.98 7.48
C VAL A 97 1.27 6.23 6.99
N THR A 98 2.03 6.10 5.92
CA THR A 98 2.70 7.26 5.32
C THR A 98 2.31 7.35 3.86
N VAL A 99 2.32 8.56 3.34
CA VAL A 99 2.02 8.82 1.93
C VAL A 99 3.07 9.76 1.40
N SER A 100 3.61 9.43 0.24
CA SER A 100 4.57 10.32 -0.41
C SER A 100 4.20 10.41 -1.88
N GLU A 101 4.60 11.51 -2.51
CA GLU A 101 4.34 11.69 -3.92
C GLU A 101 5.42 11.02 -4.72
N VAL A 102 5.05 10.39 -5.81
CA VAL A 102 6.00 9.74 -6.69
C VAL A 102 5.63 10.12 -8.11
N ARG A 103 6.59 10.00 -9.00
CA ARG A 103 6.33 10.19 -10.41
C ARG A 103 6.39 8.83 -11.08
N ILE A 104 5.32 8.44 -11.73
CA ILE A 104 5.25 7.16 -12.39
C ILE A 104 5.77 7.35 -13.80
N LEU A 105 6.94 6.81 -14.07
CA LEU A 105 7.57 7.02 -15.36
C LEU A 105 7.02 6.09 -16.43
N THR A 106 6.69 4.86 -16.03
CA THR A 106 6.08 3.92 -16.95
C THR A 106 5.01 3.17 -16.20
N HIS A 107 3.93 2.85 -16.89
CA HIS A 107 2.91 2.02 -16.30
C HIS A 107 3.16 0.61 -16.80
N GLY A 108 2.98 -0.35 -15.93
CA GLY A 108 3.09 -1.72 -16.38
C GLY A 108 2.00 -2.02 -17.37
N GLU A 109 2.16 -3.13 -18.05
CA GLU A 109 1.13 -3.56 -18.94
C GLU A 109 -0.06 -3.99 -18.12
N GLY A 110 -1.22 -3.84 -18.67
CA GLY A 110 -2.40 -4.41 -18.10
C GLY A 110 -3.07 -3.55 -17.07
N ARG A 111 -3.38 -4.18 -15.92
CA ARG A 111 -4.32 -3.56 -15.01
C ARG A 111 -3.87 -2.24 -14.41
N LEU A 112 -2.63 -2.18 -13.98
CA LEU A 112 -2.16 -0.96 -13.33
C LEU A 112 -2.22 0.22 -14.29
N ALA A 113 -1.69 0.05 -15.47
CA ALA A 113 -1.69 1.13 -16.44
C ALA A 113 -3.11 1.57 -16.77
N HIS A 114 -3.98 0.60 -16.98
CA HIS A 114 -5.36 0.91 -17.33
C HIS A 114 -6.07 1.70 -16.22
N LEU A 115 -5.87 1.28 -14.99
CA LEU A 115 -6.55 1.95 -13.89
C LEU A 115 -6.03 3.36 -13.68
N LEU A 116 -4.73 3.56 -13.88
CA LEU A 116 -4.18 4.88 -13.71
C LEU A 116 -4.65 5.82 -14.83
N ASP A 117 -4.78 5.28 -16.04
CA ASP A 117 -5.27 6.09 -17.13
C ASP A 117 -6.73 6.47 -16.90
N GLU A 118 -7.53 5.57 -16.39
CA GLU A 118 -8.91 5.89 -16.12
C GLU A 118 -9.04 7.00 -15.09
N GLU A 119 -8.21 6.93 -14.07
CA GLU A 119 -8.25 7.97 -13.06
C GLU A 119 -7.81 9.29 -13.65
N GLY A 120 -6.84 9.25 -14.49
CA GLY A 120 -6.37 10.46 -15.12
C GLY A 120 -7.44 11.10 -15.97
N GLU A 121 -8.14 10.30 -16.73
CA GLU A 121 -9.20 10.83 -17.55
C GLU A 121 -10.28 11.45 -16.70
N THR A 122 -10.65 10.79 -15.64
CA THR A 122 -11.69 11.32 -14.80
C THR A 122 -11.26 12.62 -14.18
N GLY A 123 -10.06 12.69 -13.70
CA GLY A 123 -9.61 13.87 -13.03
C GLY A 123 -9.24 15.00 -13.95
N GLU A 124 -8.82 14.68 -15.16
CA GLU A 124 -8.36 15.69 -16.05
C GLU A 124 -9.29 15.95 -17.20
N ALA A 125 -10.48 15.64 -17.03
CA ALA A 125 -11.39 15.89 -18.10
C ALA A 125 -11.02 15.12 -19.33
N GLY A 126 -10.49 14.05 -19.17
CA GLY A 126 -10.29 13.17 -20.26
C GLY A 126 -9.26 13.51 -21.20
N THR A 127 -8.40 14.28 -20.87
CA THR A 127 -7.52 14.58 -21.83
C THR A 127 -6.55 13.60 -21.95
N ALA A 128 -5.74 13.56 -21.25
CA ALA A 128 -4.70 12.80 -21.53
C ALA A 128 -4.82 11.41 -21.44
N GLY A 129 -5.66 10.96 -20.81
CA GLY A 129 -5.72 9.59 -20.60
C GLY A 129 -5.60 8.74 -21.77
N LYS A 130 -5.71 9.28 -22.89
CA LYS A 130 -5.61 8.53 -23.99
C LYS A 130 -4.32 8.10 -24.26
N GLY A 131 -3.52 8.49 -23.79
CA GLY A 131 -2.16 8.14 -23.95
C GLY A 131 -1.76 6.95 -24.59
#